data_5565524e6ebdb46d3b876c260ff56179
#
_entry.id   5565524e6ebdb46d3b876c260ff56179
#
_cell.length_a   1.000
_cell.length_b   1.000
_cell.length_c   1.000
_cell.angle_alpha   90.00
_cell.angle_beta   90.00
_cell.angle_gamma   90.00
#
_symmetry.space_group_name_H-M   'P 1'
#
loop_
_entity.id
_entity.type
_entity.pdbx_description
1 polymer ?
#
loop_
_entity_poly.entity_id
_entity_poly.type
_entity_poly.pdbx_seq_one_letter_code
_entity_poly.pdbx_strand_id
1 'polypeptide(L)'
;MSKMKLDIGCGTKKFEGFTGLDKMRIPGVDIVHDLEVFPYPLDDESCEFIVGSHIIEHIKPWFTIEFFNELWRIMDWGGVLRLMYPEGGSFSFWQDPTHCNGFNATTFQYFDPEYPIYYVIYKPRPWKIMPGYPVQRATDIYEVRMTKEKKNATTT
;
A
#
# COMPACT_ATOMS: atom_id res chain seq x y z
N MET A 1 -3.03 -18.93 14.57
CA MET A 1 -3.37 -19.08 13.14
C MET A 1 -2.57 -18.04 12.37
N SER A 2 -2.09 -18.40 11.18
CA SER A 2 -1.46 -17.43 10.28
C SER A 2 -2.50 -16.40 9.84
N LYS A 3 -2.14 -15.13 9.83
CA LYS A 3 -2.98 -14.06 9.32
C LYS A 3 -2.96 -14.05 7.79
N MET A 4 -3.86 -13.28 7.21
CA MET A 4 -4.04 -13.22 5.75
C MET A 4 -2.83 -12.58 5.07
N LYS A 5 -2.48 -13.09 3.90
CA LYS A 5 -1.65 -12.39 2.91
C LYS A 5 -2.57 -11.88 1.82
N LEU A 6 -2.62 -10.58 1.63
CA LEU A 6 -3.57 -9.90 0.75
C LEU A 6 -2.88 -9.30 -0.47
N ASP A 7 -3.41 -9.57 -1.65
CA ASP A 7 -3.01 -8.97 -2.92
C ASP A 7 -4.08 -7.98 -3.37
N ILE A 8 -3.80 -6.67 -3.26
CA ILE A 8 -4.74 -5.61 -3.61
C ILE A 8 -4.57 -5.18 -5.07
N GLY A 9 -5.70 -5.07 -5.76
CA GLY A 9 -5.70 -4.82 -7.20
C GLY A 9 -5.11 -5.98 -7.98
N CYS A 10 -5.40 -7.21 -7.56
CA CYS A 10 -4.74 -8.41 -8.04
C CYS A 10 -5.01 -8.73 -9.52
N GLY A 11 -6.09 -8.21 -10.10
CA GLY A 11 -6.47 -8.49 -11.48
C GLY A 11 -6.53 -10.00 -11.77
N THR A 12 -5.97 -10.38 -12.92
CA THR A 12 -5.93 -11.79 -13.37
C THR A 12 -4.67 -12.55 -12.91
N LYS A 13 -3.73 -11.88 -12.24
CA LYS A 13 -2.39 -12.42 -11.90
C LYS A 13 -2.11 -12.33 -10.40
N LYS A 14 -3.03 -12.83 -9.59
CA LYS A 14 -2.86 -12.90 -8.15
C LYS A 14 -1.58 -13.66 -7.77
N PHE A 15 -0.85 -13.16 -6.77
CA PHE A 15 0.29 -13.88 -6.19
C PHE A 15 -0.17 -15.19 -5.55
N GLU A 16 0.62 -16.25 -5.79
CA GLU A 16 0.34 -17.57 -5.22
C GLU A 16 0.38 -17.50 -3.68
N GLY A 17 -0.63 -18.11 -3.04
CA GLY A 17 -0.76 -18.12 -1.59
C GLY A 17 -1.36 -16.84 -0.99
N PHE A 18 -1.79 -15.89 -1.82
CA PHE A 18 -2.45 -14.66 -1.40
C PHE A 18 -3.96 -14.73 -1.61
N THR A 19 -4.70 -14.01 -0.79
CA THR A 19 -6.11 -13.68 -1.03
C THR A 19 -6.16 -12.46 -1.95
N GLY A 20 -6.82 -12.58 -3.10
CA GLY A 20 -6.92 -11.50 -4.07
C GLY A 20 -8.12 -10.60 -3.82
N LEU A 21 -7.88 -9.29 -3.78
CA LEU A 21 -8.91 -8.26 -3.73
C LEU A 21 -8.85 -7.39 -4.98
N ASP A 22 -9.96 -7.27 -5.69
CA ASP A 22 -10.09 -6.40 -6.86
C ASP A 22 -11.54 -5.93 -7.00
N LYS A 23 -11.76 -4.80 -7.66
CA LYS A 23 -13.11 -4.32 -7.96
C LYS A 23 -13.81 -5.14 -9.04
N MET A 24 -13.05 -5.85 -9.85
CA MET A 24 -13.56 -6.66 -10.95
C MET A 24 -13.95 -8.06 -10.46
N ARG A 25 -15.15 -8.50 -10.85
CA ARG A 25 -15.60 -9.89 -10.60
C ARG A 25 -15.09 -10.80 -11.70
N ILE A 26 -13.85 -11.26 -11.57
CA ILE A 26 -13.17 -12.13 -12.54
C ILE A 26 -12.56 -13.34 -11.83
N PRO A 27 -12.26 -14.45 -12.56
CA PRO A 27 -11.58 -15.60 -11.95
C PRO A 27 -10.27 -15.23 -11.27
N GLY A 28 -10.05 -15.75 -10.05
CA GLY A 28 -8.87 -15.48 -9.23
C GLY A 28 -9.05 -14.34 -8.21
N VAL A 29 -10.12 -13.55 -8.32
CA VAL A 29 -10.50 -12.56 -7.29
C VAL A 29 -11.34 -13.24 -6.20
N ASP A 30 -10.85 -13.18 -4.96
CA ASP A 30 -11.52 -13.78 -3.81
C ASP A 30 -12.47 -12.79 -3.13
N ILE A 31 -12.09 -11.52 -3.09
CA ILE A 31 -12.86 -10.42 -2.50
C ILE A 31 -13.10 -9.35 -3.57
N VAL A 32 -14.37 -9.18 -3.96
CA VAL A 32 -14.74 -8.12 -4.91
C VAL A 32 -15.02 -6.84 -4.12
N HIS A 33 -14.12 -5.86 -4.23
CA HIS A 33 -14.24 -4.58 -3.53
C HIS A 33 -13.43 -3.49 -4.22
N ASP A 34 -13.97 -2.27 -4.26
CA ASP A 34 -13.26 -1.09 -4.76
C ASP A 34 -12.39 -0.51 -3.66
N LEU A 35 -11.09 -0.34 -3.93
CA LEU A 35 -10.12 0.22 -2.99
C LEU A 35 -10.36 1.69 -2.63
N GLU A 36 -11.23 2.38 -3.36
CA GLU A 36 -11.66 3.76 -3.07
C GLU A 36 -12.94 3.81 -2.23
N VAL A 37 -13.47 2.67 -1.79
CA VAL A 37 -14.66 2.57 -0.92
C VAL A 37 -14.25 2.06 0.45
N PHE A 38 -14.49 2.84 1.48
CA PHE A 38 -14.07 2.58 2.86
C PHE A 38 -15.26 2.36 3.80
N PRO A 39 -15.12 1.49 4.83
CA PRO A 39 -14.00 0.58 5.09
C PRO A 39 -14.00 -0.65 4.18
N TYR A 40 -12.85 -1.33 4.07
CA TYR A 40 -12.77 -2.62 3.38
C TYR A 40 -13.49 -3.71 4.20
N PRO A 41 -14.03 -4.77 3.55
CA PRO A 41 -14.72 -5.87 4.23
C PRO A 41 -13.72 -6.84 4.89
N LEU A 42 -12.82 -6.29 5.69
CA LEU A 42 -11.74 -6.97 6.40
C LEU A 42 -11.65 -6.43 7.82
N ASP A 43 -11.39 -7.31 8.77
CA ASP A 43 -11.23 -6.94 10.17
C ASP A 43 -9.92 -6.17 10.41
N ASP A 44 -9.90 -5.40 11.50
CA ASP A 44 -8.69 -4.76 11.99
C ASP A 44 -7.60 -5.82 12.23
N GLU A 45 -6.37 -5.49 11.84
CA GLU A 45 -5.20 -6.34 12.12
C GLU A 45 -5.30 -7.78 11.57
N SER A 46 -6.06 -7.96 10.48
CA SER A 46 -6.30 -9.26 9.86
C SER A 46 -5.21 -9.72 8.89
N CYS A 47 -4.38 -8.79 8.40
CA CYS A 47 -3.38 -9.07 7.37
C CYS A 47 -1.95 -9.00 7.92
N GLU A 48 -1.15 -10.06 7.72
CA GLU A 48 0.28 -10.06 8.05
C GLU A 48 1.16 -9.52 6.91
N PHE A 49 0.66 -9.58 5.68
CA PHE A 49 1.35 -9.08 4.49
C PHE A 49 0.33 -8.55 3.49
N ILE A 50 0.59 -7.36 2.96
CA ILE A 50 -0.22 -6.78 1.88
C ILE A 50 0.73 -6.46 0.72
N VAL A 51 0.39 -6.91 -0.48
CA VAL A 51 1.10 -6.55 -1.71
C VAL A 51 0.16 -5.82 -2.66
N GLY A 52 0.67 -4.79 -3.33
CA GLY A 52 0.00 -4.11 -4.42
C GLY A 52 0.99 -3.86 -5.55
N SER A 53 0.71 -4.42 -6.72
CA SER A 53 1.55 -4.24 -7.90
C SER A 53 0.82 -3.40 -8.92
N HIS A 54 1.36 -2.21 -9.21
CA HIS A 54 0.77 -1.29 -10.19
C HIS A 54 -0.71 -0.97 -9.90
N ILE A 55 -0.99 -0.57 -8.67
CA ILE A 55 -2.34 -0.22 -8.22
C ILE A 55 -2.43 1.20 -7.65
N ILE A 56 -1.41 1.66 -6.90
CA ILE A 56 -1.50 2.95 -6.19
C ILE A 56 -1.57 4.15 -7.14
N GLU A 57 -0.99 4.05 -8.32
CA GLU A 57 -1.05 5.07 -9.37
C GLU A 57 -2.46 5.27 -9.96
N HIS A 58 -3.37 4.31 -9.72
CA HIS A 58 -4.77 4.37 -10.11
C HIS A 58 -5.70 4.88 -9.01
N ILE A 59 -5.24 4.95 -7.75
CA ILE A 59 -6.01 5.52 -6.65
C ILE A 59 -6.08 7.03 -6.83
N LYS A 60 -7.29 7.59 -6.85
CA LYS A 60 -7.44 9.04 -7.02
C LYS A 60 -6.74 9.81 -5.90
N PRO A 61 -6.02 10.90 -6.21
CA PRO A 61 -5.17 11.61 -5.25
C PRO A 61 -5.85 11.99 -3.93
N TRP A 62 -7.12 12.37 -3.98
CA TRP A 62 -7.89 12.76 -2.78
C TRP A 62 -8.26 11.59 -1.85
N PHE A 63 -8.08 10.34 -2.30
CA PHE A 63 -8.24 9.14 -1.46
C PHE A 63 -6.92 8.60 -0.91
N THR A 64 -5.77 9.18 -1.29
CA THR A 64 -4.45 8.63 -0.93
C THR A 64 -4.27 8.44 0.57
N ILE A 65 -4.58 9.46 1.37
CA ILE A 65 -4.40 9.40 2.83
C ILE A 65 -5.34 8.34 3.43
N GLU A 66 -6.60 8.31 3.02
CA GLU A 66 -7.60 7.37 3.53
C GLU A 66 -7.26 5.93 3.12
N PHE A 67 -6.77 5.73 1.90
CA PHE A 67 -6.28 4.44 1.40
C PHE A 67 -5.15 3.88 2.28
N PHE A 68 -4.10 4.68 2.56
CA PHE A 68 -3.01 4.23 3.42
C PHE A 68 -3.45 4.04 4.88
N ASN A 69 -4.37 4.85 5.38
CA ASN A 69 -4.95 4.67 6.71
C ASN A 69 -5.74 3.36 6.81
N GLU A 70 -6.47 3.00 5.77
CA GLU A 70 -7.23 1.75 5.73
C GLU A 70 -6.34 0.52 5.63
N LEU A 71 -5.30 0.57 4.79
CA LEU A 71 -4.28 -0.49 4.77
C LEU A 71 -3.61 -0.66 6.13
N TRP A 72 -3.37 0.45 6.86
CA TRP A 72 -2.82 0.41 8.21
C TRP A 72 -3.79 -0.24 9.21
N ARG A 73 -5.11 0.04 9.08
CA ARG A 73 -6.13 -0.56 9.94
C ARG A 73 -6.13 -2.08 9.83
N ILE A 74 -6.16 -2.60 8.61
CA ILE A 74 -6.22 -4.05 8.36
C ILE A 74 -4.86 -4.76 8.54
N MET A 75 -3.74 -4.01 8.54
CA MET A 75 -2.40 -4.57 8.75
C MET A 75 -2.21 -4.97 10.22
N ASP A 76 -1.68 -6.15 10.44
CA ASP A 76 -1.24 -6.59 11.75
C ASP A 76 0.04 -5.86 12.21
N TRP A 77 0.26 -5.81 13.51
CA TRP A 77 1.49 -5.27 14.09
C TRP A 77 2.71 -6.09 13.69
N GLY A 78 3.69 -5.42 13.11
CA GLY A 78 4.87 -6.04 12.51
C GLY A 78 4.66 -6.57 11.09
N GLY A 79 3.45 -6.42 10.54
CA GLY A 79 3.14 -6.78 9.17
C GLY A 79 3.82 -5.86 8.15
N VAL A 80 3.91 -6.32 6.91
CA VAL A 80 4.62 -5.64 5.83
C VAL A 80 3.67 -5.29 4.69
N LEU A 81 3.69 -4.02 4.30
CA LEU A 81 3.10 -3.52 3.06
C LEU A 81 4.20 -3.42 1.99
N ARG A 82 3.98 -4.07 0.86
CA ARG A 82 4.87 -4.02 -0.31
C ARG A 82 4.12 -3.44 -1.50
N LEU A 83 4.60 -2.33 -2.03
CA LEU A 83 4.00 -1.68 -3.19
C LEU A 83 5.03 -1.52 -4.31
N MET A 84 4.64 -1.90 -5.53
CA MET A 84 5.41 -1.63 -6.75
C MET A 84 4.65 -0.62 -7.59
N TYR A 85 5.35 0.40 -8.07
CA TYR A 85 4.74 1.54 -8.76
C TYR A 85 5.68 2.15 -9.80
N PRO A 86 5.14 2.75 -10.87
CA PRO A 86 5.93 3.58 -11.77
C PRO A 86 6.23 4.92 -11.09
N GLU A 87 7.46 5.42 -11.20
CA GLU A 87 7.82 6.73 -10.65
C GLU A 87 6.97 7.82 -11.31
N GLY A 88 6.39 8.68 -10.50
CA GLY A 88 5.59 9.80 -10.97
C GLY A 88 6.36 10.73 -11.89
N GLY A 89 5.78 11.04 -13.04
CA GLY A 89 6.43 11.88 -14.06
C GLY A 89 7.29 11.11 -15.06
N SER A 90 7.53 9.82 -14.85
CA SER A 90 8.30 8.97 -15.77
C SER A 90 7.50 8.58 -17.03
N PHE A 91 8.20 8.01 -18.01
CA PHE A 91 7.54 7.44 -19.19
C PHE A 91 6.56 6.34 -18.78
N SER A 92 6.97 5.43 -17.90
CA SER A 92 6.13 4.32 -17.42
C SER A 92 4.87 4.79 -16.69
N PHE A 93 4.93 5.96 -16.05
CA PHE A 93 3.74 6.57 -15.44
C PHE A 93 2.80 7.14 -16.52
N TRP A 94 3.30 7.93 -17.45
CA TRP A 94 2.47 8.64 -18.44
C TRP A 94 1.96 7.77 -19.59
N GLN A 95 2.54 6.57 -19.81
CA GLN A 95 2.11 5.69 -20.91
C GLN A 95 0.69 5.14 -20.74
N ASP A 96 0.19 5.04 -19.50
CA ASP A 96 -1.17 4.60 -19.20
C ASP A 96 -2.07 5.83 -18.93
N PRO A 97 -3.12 6.03 -19.74
CA PRO A 97 -3.99 7.21 -19.60
C PRO A 97 -4.84 7.20 -18.33
N THR A 98 -4.90 6.08 -17.60
CA THR A 98 -5.65 5.95 -16.34
C THR A 98 -4.80 6.20 -15.10
N HIS A 99 -3.49 6.38 -15.25
CA HIS A 99 -2.63 6.80 -14.15
C HIS A 99 -2.95 8.24 -13.75
N CYS A 100 -3.29 8.45 -12.48
CA CYS A 100 -3.74 9.75 -11.98
C CYS A 100 -3.03 10.19 -10.69
N ASN A 101 -2.19 9.34 -10.11
CA ASN A 101 -1.55 9.60 -8.82
C ASN A 101 -0.06 9.22 -8.88
N GLY A 102 0.80 10.22 -8.96
CA GLY A 102 2.25 10.04 -9.08
C GLY A 102 2.92 9.90 -7.71
N PHE A 103 3.76 8.88 -7.57
CA PHE A 103 4.56 8.62 -6.38
C PHE A 103 6.06 8.70 -6.70
N ASN A 104 6.83 9.19 -5.74
CA ASN A 104 8.28 9.07 -5.71
C ASN A 104 8.75 8.74 -4.28
N ALA A 105 10.06 8.64 -4.07
CA ALA A 105 10.60 8.28 -2.74
C ALA A 105 10.12 9.21 -1.62
N THR A 106 10.05 10.51 -1.87
CA THR A 106 9.62 11.51 -0.86
C THR A 106 8.14 11.39 -0.53
N THR A 107 7.30 10.93 -1.44
CA THR A 107 5.86 10.78 -1.20
C THR A 107 5.57 9.89 0.02
N PHE A 108 6.34 8.81 0.20
CA PHE A 108 6.13 7.89 1.33
C PHE A 108 6.57 8.46 2.67
N GLN A 109 7.46 9.47 2.67
CA GLN A 109 7.90 10.16 3.89
C GLN A 109 6.75 10.91 4.59
N TYR A 110 5.68 11.25 3.86
CA TYR A 110 4.46 11.83 4.45
C TYR A 110 3.71 10.86 5.37
N PHE A 111 4.00 9.56 5.29
CA PHE A 111 3.35 8.52 6.09
C PHE A 111 4.22 8.02 7.26
N ASP A 112 5.47 8.47 7.35
CA ASP A 112 6.44 8.00 8.33
C ASP A 112 6.81 9.10 9.33
N PRO A 113 6.50 8.93 10.64
CA PRO A 113 6.84 9.92 11.68
C PRO A 113 8.34 10.22 11.83
N GLU A 114 9.23 9.38 11.30
CA GLU A 114 10.67 9.66 11.27
C GLU A 114 11.03 10.83 10.33
N TYR A 115 10.08 11.26 9.48
CA TYR A 115 10.20 12.43 8.62
C TYR A 115 9.22 13.53 9.04
N PRO A 116 9.44 14.18 10.21
CA PRO A 116 8.44 15.05 10.82
C PRO A 116 8.04 16.24 9.97
N ILE A 117 8.96 16.76 9.13
CA ILE A 117 8.68 17.90 8.25
C ILE A 117 7.55 17.62 7.24
N TYR A 118 7.38 16.38 6.83
CA TYR A 118 6.31 15.93 5.93
C TYR A 118 5.12 15.35 6.69
N TYR A 119 5.41 14.49 7.66
CA TYR A 119 4.38 13.76 8.40
C TYR A 119 3.37 14.67 9.10
N VAL A 120 3.82 15.78 9.69
CA VAL A 120 2.96 16.70 10.46
C VAL A 120 1.88 17.40 9.62
N ILE A 121 2.01 17.38 8.29
CA ILE A 121 1.08 18.07 7.39
C ILE A 121 -0.27 17.38 7.39
N TYR A 122 -0.31 16.05 7.23
CA TYR A 122 -1.55 15.27 7.14
C TYR A 122 -1.79 14.37 8.34
N LYS A 123 -0.74 14.02 9.11
CA LYS A 123 -0.78 13.12 10.28
C LYS A 123 -1.55 11.83 10.01
N PRO A 124 -1.22 11.08 8.95
CA PRO A 124 -1.88 9.81 8.67
C PRO A 124 -1.56 8.79 9.75
N ARG A 125 -2.09 7.57 9.62
CA ARG A 125 -1.65 6.44 10.45
C ARG A 125 -0.15 6.20 10.24
N PRO A 126 0.61 5.94 11.34
CA PRO A 126 2.06 5.93 11.31
C PRO A 126 2.62 4.63 10.71
N TRP A 127 3.01 4.70 9.48
CA TRP A 127 3.83 3.69 8.83
C TRP A 127 5.30 3.95 9.13
N LYS A 128 6.14 2.92 8.99
CA LYS A 128 7.59 3.05 8.95
C LYS A 128 8.13 2.51 7.63
N ILE A 129 8.87 3.34 6.91
CA ILE A 129 9.60 2.91 5.71
C ILE A 129 10.73 1.97 6.15
N MET A 130 10.79 0.78 5.56
CA MET A 130 11.84 -0.19 5.87
C MET A 130 13.19 0.29 5.32
N PRO A 131 14.32 0.01 6.01
CA PRO A 131 15.64 0.42 5.56
C PRO A 131 15.95 -0.02 4.12
N GLY A 132 16.54 0.88 3.33
CA GLY A 132 16.89 0.63 1.94
C GLY A 132 15.76 0.84 0.92
N TYR A 133 14.56 1.20 1.36
CA TYR A 133 13.42 1.47 0.49
C TYR A 133 13.11 2.98 0.38
N PRO A 134 12.50 3.42 -0.73
CA PRO A 134 12.19 2.69 -1.96
C PRO A 134 13.43 2.25 -2.75
N VAL A 135 13.31 1.18 -3.52
CA VAL A 135 14.39 0.65 -4.37
C VAL A 135 13.90 0.49 -5.80
N GLN A 136 14.76 0.82 -6.75
CA GLN A 136 14.47 0.62 -8.17
C GLN A 136 14.55 -0.87 -8.53
N ARG A 137 13.53 -1.38 -9.25
CA ARG A 137 13.42 -2.79 -9.69
C ARG A 137 13.61 -2.94 -11.19
N ALA A 138 13.19 -1.94 -11.95
CA ALA A 138 13.35 -1.86 -13.40
C ALA A 138 13.38 -0.40 -13.82
N THR A 139 13.49 -0.11 -15.11
CA THR A 139 13.39 1.27 -15.61
C THR A 139 12.08 1.88 -15.16
N ASP A 140 12.15 3.00 -14.45
CA ASP A 140 11.01 3.75 -13.90
C ASP A 140 10.13 3.00 -12.89
N ILE A 141 10.43 1.75 -12.54
CA ILE A 141 9.65 0.94 -11.61
C ILE A 141 10.38 0.84 -10.28
N TYR A 142 9.67 1.21 -9.22
CA TYR A 142 10.16 1.19 -7.85
C TYR A 142 9.31 0.30 -6.95
N GLU A 143 9.94 -0.15 -5.88
CA GLU A 143 9.28 -0.88 -4.80
C GLU A 143 9.53 -0.14 -3.49
N VAL A 144 8.47 0.05 -2.72
CA VAL A 144 8.54 0.48 -1.33
C VAL A 144 8.05 -0.65 -0.42
N ARG A 145 8.70 -0.79 0.74
CA ARG A 145 8.19 -1.59 1.84
C ARG A 145 8.05 -0.72 3.08
N MET A 146 6.91 -0.88 3.72
CA MET A 146 6.56 -0.18 4.95
C MET A 146 6.02 -1.19 5.96
N THR A 147 6.19 -0.91 7.23
CA THR A 147 5.69 -1.77 8.30
C THR A 147 4.85 -0.98 9.30
N LYS A 148 3.87 -1.66 9.90
CA LYS A 148 3.17 -1.19 11.09
C LYS A 148 4.00 -1.67 12.29
N GLU A 149 4.79 -0.78 12.87
CA GLU A 149 5.65 -1.14 14.00
C GLU A 149 4.83 -1.59 15.21
N LYS A 150 5.31 -2.64 15.88
CA LYS A 150 4.77 -3.03 17.18
C LYS A 150 4.93 -1.87 18.15
N LYS A 151 3.88 -1.54 18.89
CA LYS A 151 4.01 -0.65 20.03
C LYS A 151 5.06 -1.25 20.96
N ASN A 152 6.18 -0.56 21.14
CA ASN A 152 7.09 -0.92 22.22
C ASN A 152 6.27 -0.93 23.51
N ALA A 153 6.28 -2.06 24.22
CA ALA A 153 5.74 -2.10 25.57
C ALA A 153 6.46 -0.98 26.33
N THR A 154 5.74 0.08 26.65
CA THR A 154 6.29 1.18 27.45
C THR A 154 6.70 0.55 28.74
N THR A 155 7.99 0.48 28.99
CA THR A 155 8.53 0.11 30.30
C THR A 155 8.01 1.19 31.27
N THR A 156 7.02 0.80 32.05
CA THR A 156 6.54 1.58 33.20
C THR A 156 7.60 1.63 34.27
#